data_50a75d924b512291e5958658bb68d946
#
_entry.id   50a75d924b512291e5958658bb68d946
#
_cell.length_a   1.000
_cell.length_b   1.000
_cell.length_c   1.000
_cell.angle_alpha   90.00
_cell.angle_beta   90.00
_cell.angle_gamma   90.00
#
_symmetry.space_group_name_H-M   'P 1'
#
loop_
_entity.id
_entity.type
_entity.pdbx_description
1 polymer ?
#
loop_
_entity_poly.entity_id
_entity_poly.type
_entity_poly.pdbx_seq_one_letter_code
_entity_poly.pdbx_strand_id
1 'polypeptide(L)'
;MKRCIILLFFIFLAACSSLPSLPTASLPPPNVTIIPATIIPTFTSIPTATPIPTATLTTEKAIYPYTIDGLRKHKFQSGKVIIRKNLLETENFTRYLIEYPSDGLIITGIMQIPKNGEPPYPVIVMNHGFFSRSVYNSGDGTDRAAELLSRYGYLTVSSDYRSWGDSETGESLFYSGLAIDVINLMNAIPSIPQADPDRIGIWGHSMGGGVTLKILTIDSRVKAAVIYSSVSADFGDIIGRWGPGCLGDVFEGELAYGCNSSDILPLDLPADITASYFNSVIDPEILKAVSPLYYLGNVTAPVQINYGTKDGQTFAGTPPEWSTKMYDGFIEANKNAQIFAQEGEGHSFIGEPWFVFMLRSLKFFDKYVK
;
A
#
# COMPACT_ATOMS: atom_id res chain seq x y z
N MET A 1 -3.70 -12.14 63.49
CA MET A 1 -4.87 -12.74 62.84
C MET A 1 -4.45 -13.20 61.42
N LYS A 2 -4.26 -14.51 61.27
CA LYS A 2 -3.84 -15.15 60.00
C LYS A 2 -5.05 -15.34 59.13
N ARG A 3 -5.01 -14.87 57.88
CA ARG A 3 -6.00 -15.21 56.83
C ARG A 3 -5.34 -16.11 55.82
N CYS A 4 -5.81 -17.37 55.77
CA CYS A 4 -5.51 -18.35 54.74
C CYS A 4 -6.15 -17.96 53.40
N ILE A 5 -5.35 -18.01 52.33
CA ILE A 5 -5.83 -17.96 50.94
C ILE A 5 -5.85 -19.41 50.44
N ILE A 6 -7.06 -19.88 50.14
CA ILE A 6 -7.30 -21.20 49.54
C ILE A 6 -7.13 -21.07 47.99
N LEU A 7 -6.13 -21.79 47.47
CA LEU A 7 -5.95 -21.98 46.04
C LEU A 7 -6.88 -23.12 45.58
N LEU A 8 -7.86 -22.84 44.68
CA LEU A 8 -8.68 -23.81 43.99
C LEU A 8 -7.98 -24.20 42.68
N PHE A 9 -7.48 -25.44 42.65
CA PHE A 9 -7.03 -26.12 41.43
C PHE A 9 -8.25 -26.69 40.68
N PHE A 10 -8.52 -26.21 39.47
CA PHE A 10 -9.44 -26.85 38.55
C PHE A 10 -8.69 -27.90 37.73
N ILE A 11 -9.02 -29.18 37.97
CA ILE A 11 -8.56 -30.31 37.17
C ILE A 11 -9.54 -30.47 35.99
N PHE A 12 -9.07 -30.23 34.76
CA PHE A 12 -9.83 -30.60 33.55
C PHE A 12 -9.57 -32.07 33.23
N LEU A 13 -10.60 -32.89 33.42
CA LEU A 13 -10.66 -34.27 32.92
C LEU A 13 -11.00 -34.24 31.42
N ALA A 14 -10.08 -34.70 30.60
CA ALA A 14 -10.32 -34.95 29.17
C ALA A 14 -11.14 -36.21 29.03
N ALA A 15 -12.39 -36.09 28.60
CA ALA A 15 -13.23 -37.22 28.18
C ALA A 15 -13.03 -37.45 26.68
N CYS A 16 -12.37 -38.57 26.34
CA CYS A 16 -12.38 -39.11 24.98
C CYS A 16 -13.75 -39.71 24.70
N SER A 17 -14.56 -39.09 23.86
CA SER A 17 -15.76 -39.68 23.28
C SER A 17 -15.43 -40.15 21.85
N SER A 18 -15.50 -41.46 21.67
CA SER A 18 -15.44 -42.16 20.39
C SER A 18 -16.69 -41.84 19.55
N LEU A 19 -16.46 -41.31 18.34
CA LEU A 19 -17.50 -41.10 17.34
C LEU A 19 -17.92 -42.45 16.72
N PRO A 20 -19.22 -42.73 16.54
CA PRO A 20 -19.67 -43.94 15.83
C PRO A 20 -19.44 -43.80 14.32
N SER A 21 -18.91 -44.86 13.72
CA SER A 21 -18.73 -45.03 12.29
C SER A 21 -20.07 -45.05 11.54
N LEU A 22 -20.24 -44.17 10.54
CA LEU A 22 -21.35 -44.19 9.61
C LEU A 22 -21.27 -45.40 8.67
N PRO A 23 -22.38 -46.03 8.33
CA PRO A 23 -22.40 -47.16 7.40
C PRO A 23 -22.14 -46.68 5.97
N THR A 24 -21.19 -47.35 5.30
CA THR A 24 -20.90 -47.17 3.88
C THR A 24 -22.07 -47.74 3.05
N ALA A 25 -22.83 -46.86 2.43
CA ALA A 25 -23.83 -47.27 1.43
C ALA A 25 -23.11 -47.55 0.11
N SER A 26 -23.15 -48.83 -0.33
CA SER A 26 -22.70 -49.23 -1.67
C SER A 26 -23.73 -48.82 -2.72
N LEU A 27 -23.30 -47.99 -3.67
CA LEU A 27 -24.10 -47.64 -4.84
C LEU A 27 -24.14 -48.83 -5.83
N PRO A 28 -25.28 -49.10 -6.46
CA PRO A 28 -25.36 -50.12 -7.50
C PRO A 28 -24.61 -49.67 -8.77
N PRO A 29 -24.11 -50.61 -9.58
CA PRO A 29 -23.35 -50.25 -10.79
C PRO A 29 -24.27 -49.58 -11.84
N PRO A 30 -23.76 -48.62 -12.62
CA PRO A 30 -24.58 -47.98 -13.63
C PRO A 30 -24.93 -48.95 -14.77
N ASN A 31 -26.22 -48.97 -15.13
CA ASN A 31 -26.69 -49.64 -16.34
C ASN A 31 -26.13 -48.96 -17.57
N VAL A 32 -25.23 -49.62 -18.29
CA VAL A 32 -24.72 -49.14 -19.57
C VAL A 32 -25.73 -49.48 -20.68
N THR A 33 -26.49 -48.50 -21.11
CA THR A 33 -27.32 -48.62 -22.31
C THR A 33 -26.43 -48.34 -23.53
N ILE A 34 -26.18 -49.34 -24.35
CA ILE A 34 -25.45 -49.20 -25.61
C ILE A 34 -26.36 -48.45 -26.63
N ILE A 35 -25.99 -47.21 -26.94
CA ILE A 35 -26.63 -46.43 -28.01
C ILE A 35 -25.93 -46.78 -29.34
N PRO A 36 -26.66 -47.10 -30.43
CA PRO A 36 -26.02 -47.39 -31.71
C PRO A 36 -25.34 -46.16 -32.28
N ALA A 37 -24.14 -46.35 -32.85
CA ALA A 37 -23.33 -45.33 -33.42
C ALA A 37 -24.05 -44.59 -34.56
N THR A 38 -24.37 -43.31 -34.36
CA THR A 38 -24.85 -42.41 -35.40
C THR A 38 -23.65 -41.96 -36.25
N ILE A 39 -23.77 -42.09 -37.54
CA ILE A 39 -22.76 -41.67 -38.52
C ILE A 39 -22.54 -40.16 -38.38
N ILE A 40 -21.34 -39.79 -37.93
CA ILE A 40 -20.91 -38.39 -37.83
C ILE A 40 -20.56 -37.87 -39.24
N PRO A 41 -21.17 -36.78 -39.72
CA PRO A 41 -20.75 -36.17 -40.99
C PRO A 41 -19.30 -35.65 -40.86
N THR A 42 -18.48 -36.00 -41.86
CA THR A 42 -17.09 -35.53 -41.94
C THR A 42 -17.08 -34.01 -42.14
N PHE A 43 -16.68 -33.28 -41.09
CA PHE A 43 -16.47 -31.84 -41.20
C PHE A 43 -15.21 -31.58 -42.06
N THR A 44 -15.41 -30.89 -43.15
CA THR A 44 -14.29 -30.32 -43.95
C THR A 44 -13.53 -29.36 -43.05
N SER A 45 -12.23 -29.56 -42.92
CA SER A 45 -11.35 -28.70 -42.10
C SER A 45 -11.42 -27.25 -42.60
N ILE A 46 -11.93 -26.37 -41.75
CA ILE A 46 -11.80 -24.91 -41.93
C ILE A 46 -10.30 -24.61 -41.88
N PRO A 47 -9.71 -23.87 -42.84
CA PRO A 47 -8.29 -23.51 -42.74
C PRO A 47 -8.08 -22.77 -41.45
N THR A 48 -7.24 -23.34 -40.56
CA THR A 48 -6.81 -22.70 -39.35
C THR A 48 -6.08 -21.42 -39.70
N ALA A 49 -6.65 -20.29 -39.38
CA ALA A 49 -5.98 -19.01 -39.56
C ALA A 49 -4.63 -19.11 -38.81
N THR A 50 -3.53 -18.97 -39.53
CA THR A 50 -2.20 -18.90 -38.94
C THR A 50 -2.20 -17.73 -37.95
N PRO A 51 -1.93 -17.93 -36.64
CA PRO A 51 -1.89 -16.83 -35.69
C PRO A 51 -0.83 -15.84 -36.20
N ILE A 52 -1.23 -14.59 -36.39
CA ILE A 52 -0.29 -13.48 -36.62
C ILE A 52 0.58 -13.45 -35.40
N PRO A 53 1.91 -13.56 -35.52
CA PRO A 53 2.79 -13.48 -34.33
C PRO A 53 2.59 -12.10 -33.69
N THR A 54 1.89 -12.07 -32.58
CA THR A 54 1.84 -10.88 -31.71
C THR A 54 3.26 -10.68 -31.22
N ALA A 55 3.89 -9.57 -31.56
CA ALA A 55 5.24 -9.26 -31.11
C ALA A 55 5.23 -9.23 -29.58
N THR A 56 5.80 -10.26 -28.96
CA THR A 56 5.98 -10.32 -27.50
C THR A 56 6.89 -9.17 -27.10
N LEU A 57 6.40 -8.29 -26.22
CA LEU A 57 7.20 -7.20 -25.67
C LEU A 57 8.39 -7.80 -24.91
N THR A 58 9.56 -7.16 -24.99
CA THR A 58 10.66 -7.50 -24.09
C THR A 58 10.26 -7.15 -22.66
N THR A 59 10.80 -7.87 -21.65
CA THR A 59 10.54 -7.61 -20.24
C THR A 59 10.75 -6.12 -19.88
N GLU A 60 11.85 -5.52 -20.31
CA GLU A 60 12.14 -4.09 -20.10
C GLU A 60 11.02 -3.19 -20.63
N LYS A 61 10.54 -3.44 -21.83
CA LYS A 61 9.49 -2.64 -22.47
C LYS A 61 8.14 -2.83 -21.78
N ALA A 62 7.81 -4.03 -21.34
CA ALA A 62 6.58 -4.34 -20.63
C ALA A 62 6.56 -3.70 -19.22
N ILE A 63 7.72 -3.67 -18.54
CA ILE A 63 7.85 -3.11 -17.18
C ILE A 63 8.14 -1.61 -17.18
N TYR A 64 8.55 -1.02 -18.31
CA TYR A 64 8.88 0.40 -18.38
C TYR A 64 7.82 1.35 -17.78
N PRO A 65 6.49 1.15 -17.96
CA PRO A 65 5.47 2.01 -17.34
C PRO A 65 5.52 2.05 -15.81
N TYR A 66 6.06 1.02 -15.17
CA TYR A 66 6.15 0.86 -13.72
C TYR A 66 7.50 1.33 -13.14
N THR A 67 8.46 1.68 -14.00
CA THR A 67 9.75 2.26 -13.59
C THR A 67 9.59 3.71 -13.13
N ILE A 68 10.56 4.24 -12.41
CA ILE A 68 10.56 5.66 -12.02
C ILE A 68 10.53 6.57 -13.26
N ASP A 69 11.33 6.26 -14.29
CA ASP A 69 11.34 7.06 -15.52
C ASP A 69 10.04 6.92 -16.33
N GLY A 70 9.40 5.76 -16.32
CA GLY A 70 8.10 5.54 -16.93
C GLY A 70 7.02 6.35 -16.22
N LEU A 71 6.98 6.28 -14.88
CA LEU A 71 6.04 7.04 -14.06
C LEU A 71 6.22 8.56 -14.17
N ARG A 72 7.45 9.05 -14.34
CA ARG A 72 7.71 10.48 -14.61
C ARG A 72 7.14 10.98 -15.96
N LYS A 73 6.88 10.07 -16.89
CA LYS A 73 6.24 10.35 -18.19
C LYS A 73 4.76 10.01 -18.21
N HIS A 74 4.27 9.39 -17.15
CA HIS A 74 2.87 9.02 -17.02
C HIS A 74 1.97 10.26 -17.06
N LYS A 75 0.81 10.15 -17.71
CA LYS A 75 -0.19 11.21 -17.75
C LYS A 75 -1.18 11.01 -16.62
N PHE A 76 -0.83 11.53 -15.46
CA PHE A 76 -1.69 11.46 -14.29
C PHE A 76 -3.05 12.11 -14.53
N GLN A 77 -4.11 11.48 -14.04
CA GLN A 77 -5.47 11.97 -14.19
C GLN A 77 -5.70 13.20 -13.30
N SER A 78 -6.45 14.16 -13.83
CA SER A 78 -7.03 15.24 -13.03
C SER A 78 -8.50 14.91 -12.74
N GLY A 79 -8.95 15.24 -11.52
CA GLY A 79 -10.30 14.93 -11.10
C GLY A 79 -10.78 15.85 -9.98
N LYS A 80 -11.90 15.47 -9.37
CA LYS A 80 -12.46 16.15 -8.21
C LYS A 80 -12.61 15.17 -7.06
N VAL A 81 -12.33 15.65 -5.86
CA VAL A 81 -12.73 14.96 -4.63
C VAL A 81 -14.23 15.12 -4.44
N ILE A 82 -14.92 14.00 -4.27
CA ILE A 82 -16.37 13.94 -3.99
C ILE A 82 -16.55 13.45 -2.57
N ILE A 83 -17.30 14.19 -1.74
CA ILE A 83 -17.65 13.75 -0.40
C ILE A 83 -18.82 12.76 -0.51
N ARG A 84 -18.58 11.53 -0.06
CA ARG A 84 -19.59 10.48 0.00
C ARG A 84 -20.40 10.52 1.28
N LYS A 85 -19.71 10.74 2.42
CA LYS A 85 -20.34 10.65 3.74
C LYS A 85 -19.58 11.48 4.77
N ASN A 86 -20.30 12.12 5.69
CA ASN A 86 -19.73 12.62 6.94
C ASN A 86 -19.64 11.44 7.92
N LEU A 87 -18.41 11.12 8.37
CA LEU A 87 -18.14 9.99 9.26
C LEU A 87 -18.09 10.41 10.73
N LEU A 88 -17.51 11.60 11.00
CA LEU A 88 -17.28 12.07 12.36
C LEU A 88 -17.18 13.59 12.37
N GLU A 89 -17.82 14.20 13.34
CA GLU A 89 -17.67 15.61 13.65
C GLU A 89 -17.20 15.79 15.10
N THR A 90 -16.11 16.54 15.29
CA THR A 90 -15.54 16.86 16.59
C THR A 90 -15.43 18.38 16.76
N GLU A 91 -14.93 18.83 17.90
CA GLU A 91 -14.61 20.24 18.11
C GLU A 91 -13.44 20.71 17.24
N ASN A 92 -12.53 19.80 16.85
CA ASN A 92 -11.27 20.11 16.18
C ASN A 92 -11.28 19.90 14.67
N PHE A 93 -12.11 18.98 14.17
CA PHE A 93 -12.18 18.64 12.74
C PHE A 93 -13.50 17.96 12.37
N THR A 94 -13.80 17.91 11.07
CA THR A 94 -14.82 17.04 10.49
C THR A 94 -14.17 16.04 9.56
N ARG A 95 -14.51 14.73 9.71
CA ARG A 95 -13.97 13.62 8.91
C ARG A 95 -15.01 13.15 7.88
N TYR A 96 -14.55 13.00 6.65
CA TYR A 96 -15.38 12.58 5.52
C TYR A 96 -14.80 11.35 4.84
N LEU A 97 -15.68 10.42 4.43
CA LEU A 97 -15.38 9.47 3.38
C LEU A 97 -15.46 10.19 2.04
N ILE A 98 -14.42 10.07 1.24
CA ILE A 98 -14.32 10.70 -0.08
C ILE A 98 -14.11 9.66 -1.16
N GLU A 99 -14.31 10.08 -2.42
CA GLU A 99 -13.88 9.34 -3.61
C GLU A 99 -13.29 10.30 -4.64
N TYR A 100 -12.46 9.76 -5.52
CA TYR A 100 -11.85 10.50 -6.62
C TYR A 100 -11.45 9.54 -7.76
N PRO A 101 -11.36 10.02 -9.02
CA PRO A 101 -10.95 9.17 -10.14
C PRO A 101 -9.44 9.00 -10.19
N SER A 102 -8.98 7.78 -10.53
CA SER A 102 -7.57 7.45 -10.69
C SER A 102 -7.38 6.44 -11.82
N ASP A 103 -6.93 6.90 -12.98
CA ASP A 103 -6.62 6.10 -14.18
C ASP A 103 -7.75 5.11 -14.57
N GLY A 104 -8.97 5.64 -14.59
CA GLY A 104 -10.16 4.87 -14.94
C GLY A 104 -10.83 4.15 -13.77
N LEU A 105 -10.21 4.15 -12.59
CA LEU A 105 -10.77 3.61 -11.35
C LEU A 105 -11.39 4.72 -10.49
N ILE A 106 -12.34 4.35 -9.64
CA ILE A 106 -12.81 5.17 -8.53
C ILE A 106 -12.12 4.68 -7.26
N ILE A 107 -11.35 5.57 -6.66
CA ILE A 107 -10.60 5.29 -5.43
C ILE A 107 -11.27 6.02 -4.27
N THR A 108 -11.43 5.33 -3.15
CA THR A 108 -11.93 5.92 -1.90
C THR A 108 -10.80 6.41 -0.99
N GLY A 109 -11.18 7.14 0.04
CA GLY A 109 -10.23 7.66 1.01
C GLY A 109 -10.89 8.48 2.10
N ILE A 110 -10.07 9.05 2.97
CA ILE A 110 -10.52 9.90 4.08
C ILE A 110 -9.99 11.32 3.89
N MET A 111 -10.86 12.29 4.17
CA MET A 111 -10.49 13.69 4.30
C MET A 111 -10.89 14.21 5.69
N GLN A 112 -9.96 14.91 6.36
CA GLN A 112 -10.29 15.64 7.58
C GLN A 112 -10.06 17.13 7.37
N ILE A 113 -11.13 17.92 7.55
CA ILE A 113 -11.08 19.38 7.48
C ILE A 113 -10.96 19.92 8.89
N PRO A 114 -9.88 20.65 9.22
CA PRO A 114 -9.71 21.24 10.55
C PRO A 114 -10.75 22.32 10.81
N LYS A 115 -11.03 22.58 12.09
CA LYS A 115 -11.85 23.70 12.57
C LYS A 115 -11.03 24.81 13.23
N ASN A 116 -9.72 24.55 13.39
CA ASN A 116 -8.77 25.50 13.94
C ASN A 116 -8.00 26.19 12.82
N GLY A 117 -7.90 27.52 12.86
CA GLY A 117 -7.29 28.32 11.80
C GLY A 117 -8.28 28.76 10.73
N GLU A 118 -7.79 29.37 9.67
CA GLU A 118 -8.58 29.90 8.57
C GLU A 118 -8.19 29.22 7.23
N PRO A 119 -9.15 28.87 6.39
CA PRO A 119 -8.87 28.34 5.05
C PRO A 119 -8.29 29.43 4.13
N PRO A 120 -7.51 29.05 3.08
CA PRO A 120 -7.21 27.68 2.71
C PRO A 120 -6.12 27.07 3.61
N TYR A 121 -6.37 25.83 4.05
CA TYR A 121 -5.47 25.09 4.94
C TYR A 121 -4.32 24.42 4.18
N PRO A 122 -3.10 24.38 4.76
CA PRO A 122 -2.05 23.50 4.26
C PRO A 122 -2.50 22.03 4.34
N VAL A 123 -2.09 21.24 3.35
CA VAL A 123 -2.57 19.86 3.18
C VAL A 123 -1.46 18.87 3.53
N ILE A 124 -1.79 17.83 4.29
CA ILE A 124 -0.93 16.66 4.44
C ILE A 124 -1.59 15.46 3.77
N VAL A 125 -0.94 14.93 2.75
CA VAL A 125 -1.30 13.67 2.11
C VAL A 125 -0.77 12.53 2.96
N MET A 126 -1.64 11.58 3.32
CA MET A 126 -1.34 10.52 4.29
C MET A 126 -1.35 9.16 3.59
N ASN A 127 -0.26 8.42 3.71
CA ASN A 127 -0.06 7.12 3.08
C ASN A 127 0.01 6.02 4.15
N HIS A 128 -0.99 5.13 4.15
CA HIS A 128 -1.07 4.03 5.12
C HIS A 128 -0.13 2.86 4.80
N GLY A 129 0.20 2.07 5.83
CA GLY A 129 0.93 0.82 5.72
C GLY A 129 0.08 -0.31 5.13
N PHE A 130 0.69 -1.49 4.98
CA PHE A 130 -0.05 -2.68 4.56
C PHE A 130 -1.05 -3.12 5.64
N PHE A 131 -2.25 -3.44 5.19
CA PHE A 131 -3.30 -4.14 5.92
C PHE A 131 -3.84 -5.25 5.05
N SER A 132 -4.26 -6.37 5.64
CA SER A 132 -5.09 -7.33 4.91
C SER A 132 -6.35 -6.64 4.39
N ARG A 133 -6.65 -6.81 3.10
CA ARG A 133 -7.78 -6.13 2.46
C ARG A 133 -9.12 -6.49 3.08
N SER A 134 -9.23 -7.70 3.62
CA SER A 134 -10.44 -8.22 4.27
C SER A 134 -10.77 -7.52 5.61
N VAL A 135 -9.80 -6.87 6.25
CA VAL A 135 -9.99 -6.21 7.56
C VAL A 135 -9.77 -4.69 7.52
N TYR A 136 -9.28 -4.15 6.40
CA TYR A 136 -9.02 -2.73 6.25
C TYR A 136 -10.32 -1.91 6.21
N ASN A 137 -10.34 -0.82 6.96
CA ASN A 137 -11.37 0.20 6.85
C ASN A 137 -10.73 1.53 6.44
N SER A 138 -11.45 2.32 5.66
CA SER A 138 -10.97 3.62 5.18
C SER A 138 -10.42 4.47 6.32
N GLY A 139 -9.14 4.87 6.21
CA GLY A 139 -8.42 5.66 7.19
C GLY A 139 -7.55 4.87 8.17
N ASP A 140 -7.65 3.53 8.21
CA ASP A 140 -6.78 2.70 9.04
C ASP A 140 -5.31 3.03 8.77
N GLY A 141 -4.51 3.09 9.83
CA GLY A 141 -3.08 3.40 9.77
C GLY A 141 -2.72 4.87 9.59
N THR A 142 -3.67 5.75 9.24
CA THR A 142 -3.43 7.20 9.11
C THR A 142 -4.24 8.03 10.11
N ASP A 143 -5.35 7.54 10.61
CA ASP A 143 -6.35 8.26 11.39
C ASP A 143 -5.79 8.95 12.63
N ARG A 144 -4.96 8.26 13.42
CA ARG A 144 -4.34 8.80 14.63
C ARG A 144 -3.40 9.98 14.33
N ALA A 145 -2.60 9.89 13.26
CA ALA A 145 -1.71 10.97 12.84
C ALA A 145 -2.51 12.13 12.23
N ALA A 146 -3.51 11.82 11.42
CA ALA A 146 -4.42 12.80 10.81
C ALA A 146 -5.18 13.61 11.85
N GLU A 147 -5.69 12.97 12.93
CA GLU A 147 -6.33 13.67 14.04
C GLU A 147 -5.42 14.68 14.71
N LEU A 148 -4.18 14.29 14.99
CA LEU A 148 -3.22 15.21 15.61
C LEU A 148 -2.94 16.39 14.65
N LEU A 149 -2.63 16.13 13.39
CA LEU A 149 -2.33 17.17 12.41
C LEU A 149 -3.53 18.13 12.20
N SER A 150 -4.76 17.59 12.16
CA SER A 150 -5.97 18.42 12.02
C SER A 150 -6.20 19.32 13.23
N ARG A 151 -5.87 18.89 14.45
CA ARG A 151 -5.91 19.76 15.65
C ARG A 151 -4.95 20.95 15.55
N TYR A 152 -3.91 20.85 14.73
CA TYR A 152 -2.93 21.91 14.49
C TYR A 152 -3.14 22.66 13.17
N GLY A 153 -4.34 22.53 12.57
CA GLY A 153 -4.76 23.33 11.41
C GLY A 153 -4.27 22.81 10.07
N TYR A 154 -3.97 21.52 9.95
CA TYR A 154 -3.72 20.87 8.67
C TYR A 154 -4.98 20.17 8.17
N LEU A 155 -5.35 20.39 6.93
CA LEU A 155 -6.27 19.52 6.21
C LEU A 155 -5.51 18.24 5.85
N THR A 156 -6.07 17.08 6.16
CA THR A 156 -5.45 15.80 5.80
C THR A 156 -6.29 15.05 4.79
N VAL A 157 -5.64 14.41 3.82
CA VAL A 157 -6.27 13.50 2.86
C VAL A 157 -5.49 12.21 2.81
N SER A 158 -6.16 11.07 2.86
CA SER A 158 -5.55 9.75 2.68
C SER A 158 -6.27 8.99 1.58
N SER A 159 -5.52 8.30 0.72
CA SER A 159 -6.06 7.33 -0.23
C SER A 159 -6.19 5.99 0.47
N ASP A 160 -7.29 5.26 0.19
CA ASP A 160 -7.37 3.85 0.55
C ASP A 160 -6.51 2.98 -0.40
N TYR A 161 -6.05 3.57 -1.50
CA TYR A 161 -5.45 2.94 -2.67
C TYR A 161 -6.41 1.99 -3.40
N ARG A 162 -6.05 1.65 -4.66
CA ARG A 162 -6.77 0.61 -5.43
C ARG A 162 -6.78 -0.72 -4.66
N SER A 163 -7.89 -1.41 -4.71
CA SER A 163 -8.13 -2.71 -4.06
C SER A 163 -8.25 -2.68 -2.52
N TRP A 164 -8.18 -1.54 -1.85
CA TRP A 164 -8.46 -1.39 -0.42
C TRP A 164 -9.73 -0.58 -0.17
N GLY A 165 -10.40 -0.86 0.94
CA GLY A 165 -11.65 -0.21 1.31
C GLY A 165 -12.74 -0.44 0.27
N ASP A 166 -13.45 0.64 -0.09
CA ASP A 166 -14.47 0.63 -1.16
C ASP A 166 -13.87 1.03 -2.53
N SER A 167 -12.54 1.10 -2.66
CA SER A 167 -11.87 1.40 -3.94
C SER A 167 -12.05 0.27 -4.94
N GLU A 168 -12.15 0.63 -6.22
CA GLU A 168 -12.15 -0.37 -7.30
C GLU A 168 -10.82 -1.11 -7.36
N THR A 169 -10.91 -2.37 -7.81
CA THR A 169 -9.75 -3.26 -7.95
C THR A 169 -8.89 -2.84 -9.13
N GLY A 170 -7.56 -2.86 -8.93
CA GLY A 170 -6.59 -2.57 -9.98
C GLY A 170 -5.22 -3.15 -9.67
N GLU A 171 -4.39 -3.32 -10.71
CA GLU A 171 -3.02 -3.80 -10.54
C GLU A 171 -2.14 -2.76 -9.85
N SER A 172 -1.15 -3.26 -9.12
CA SER A 172 -0.03 -2.47 -8.61
C SER A 172 1.23 -3.32 -8.67
N LEU A 173 2.16 -2.96 -9.54
CA LEU A 173 3.47 -3.57 -9.66
C LEU A 173 4.51 -2.61 -9.10
N PHE A 174 5.33 -3.08 -8.16
CA PHE A 174 6.36 -2.25 -7.50
C PHE A 174 5.76 -0.97 -6.88
N TYR A 175 4.58 -1.05 -6.26
CA TYR A 175 3.83 0.09 -5.68
C TYR A 175 3.44 1.19 -6.69
N SER A 176 3.56 0.94 -7.99
CA SER A 176 3.28 1.95 -9.01
C SER A 176 1.82 2.38 -9.02
N GLY A 177 0.89 1.41 -8.94
CA GLY A 177 -0.55 1.71 -8.88
C GLY A 177 -0.92 2.54 -7.66
N LEU A 178 -0.32 2.23 -6.49
CA LEU A 178 -0.54 2.99 -5.25
C LEU A 178 -0.01 4.43 -5.37
N ALA A 179 1.17 4.61 -5.97
CA ALA A 179 1.74 5.95 -6.21
C ALA A 179 0.90 6.75 -7.21
N ILE A 180 0.36 6.12 -8.26
CA ILE A 180 -0.55 6.74 -9.22
C ILE A 180 -1.81 7.25 -8.51
N ASP A 181 -2.42 6.43 -7.66
CA ASP A 181 -3.63 6.82 -6.93
C ASP A 181 -3.39 8.06 -6.06
N VAL A 182 -2.27 8.12 -5.35
CA VAL A 182 -1.95 9.27 -4.49
C VAL A 182 -1.62 10.51 -5.32
N ILE A 183 -0.90 10.41 -6.43
CA ILE A 183 -0.62 11.57 -7.30
C ILE A 183 -1.93 12.08 -7.92
N ASN A 184 -2.85 11.20 -8.32
CA ASN A 184 -4.17 11.58 -8.82
C ASN A 184 -5.04 12.23 -7.72
N LEU A 185 -4.95 11.77 -6.45
CA LEU A 185 -5.53 12.48 -5.31
C LEU A 185 -4.93 13.88 -5.15
N MET A 186 -3.60 14.01 -5.24
CA MET A 186 -2.92 15.32 -5.21
C MET A 186 -3.41 16.24 -6.34
N ASN A 187 -3.67 15.70 -7.54
CA ASN A 187 -4.26 16.44 -8.66
C ASN A 187 -5.71 16.86 -8.40
N ALA A 188 -6.43 16.15 -7.53
CA ALA A 188 -7.79 16.47 -7.16
C ALA A 188 -7.90 17.48 -5.99
N ILE A 189 -6.82 17.73 -5.21
CA ILE A 189 -6.80 18.69 -4.10
C ILE A 189 -7.35 20.08 -4.48
N PRO A 190 -7.04 20.67 -5.66
CA PRO A 190 -7.59 21.98 -6.04
C PRO A 190 -9.13 22.04 -6.11
N SER A 191 -9.80 20.88 -6.11
CA SER A 191 -11.29 20.83 -6.06
C SER A 191 -11.85 20.96 -4.65
N ILE A 192 -11.02 20.94 -3.61
CA ILE A 192 -11.40 21.09 -2.21
C ILE A 192 -11.31 22.57 -1.83
N PRO A 193 -12.42 23.27 -1.63
CA PRO A 193 -12.40 24.74 -1.42
C PRO A 193 -11.58 25.20 -0.21
N GLN A 194 -11.43 24.32 0.80
CA GLN A 194 -10.71 24.63 2.04
C GLN A 194 -9.20 24.29 1.96
N ALA A 195 -8.72 23.64 0.88
CA ALA A 195 -7.35 23.18 0.76
C ALA A 195 -6.47 24.21 0.00
N ASP A 196 -5.23 24.33 0.40
CA ASP A 196 -4.21 25.06 -0.34
C ASP A 196 -3.37 24.08 -1.17
N PRO A 197 -3.55 24.04 -2.49
CA PRO A 197 -2.84 23.11 -3.36
C PRO A 197 -1.34 23.43 -3.52
N ASP A 198 -0.89 24.61 -3.10
CA ASP A 198 0.51 25.02 -3.16
C ASP A 198 1.29 24.69 -1.87
N ARG A 199 0.58 24.28 -0.82
CA ARG A 199 1.14 23.91 0.49
C ARG A 199 0.86 22.45 0.84
N ILE A 200 1.51 21.52 0.11
CA ILE A 200 1.33 20.06 0.28
C ILE A 200 2.55 19.48 0.98
N GLY A 201 2.33 18.86 2.16
CA GLY A 201 3.23 17.91 2.80
C GLY A 201 2.75 16.48 2.59
N ILE A 202 3.63 15.51 2.84
CA ILE A 202 3.29 14.09 2.73
C ILE A 202 3.81 13.32 3.94
N TRP A 203 3.03 12.38 4.43
CA TRP A 203 3.37 11.50 5.55
C TRP A 203 3.13 10.05 5.14
N GLY A 204 4.04 9.14 5.45
CA GLY A 204 3.87 7.72 5.12
C GLY A 204 4.45 6.78 6.16
N HIS A 205 3.72 5.70 6.47
CA HIS A 205 4.10 4.66 7.41
C HIS A 205 4.27 3.33 6.66
N SER A 206 5.34 2.59 6.98
CA SER A 206 5.54 1.22 6.47
C SER A 206 5.52 1.17 4.94
N MET A 207 4.65 0.38 4.31
CA MET A 207 4.37 0.39 2.88
C MET A 207 4.10 1.81 2.35
N GLY A 208 3.30 2.60 3.10
CA GLY A 208 3.03 3.99 2.74
C GLY A 208 4.27 4.90 2.75
N GLY A 209 5.32 4.54 3.51
CA GLY A 209 6.63 5.17 3.41
C GLY A 209 7.30 4.89 2.06
N GLY A 210 7.24 3.66 1.56
CA GLY A 210 7.72 3.28 0.23
C GLY A 210 6.95 3.98 -0.90
N VAL A 211 5.61 4.05 -0.78
CA VAL A 211 4.76 4.81 -1.70
C VAL A 211 5.16 6.30 -1.69
N THR A 212 5.35 6.89 -0.51
CA THR A 212 5.83 8.26 -0.35
C THR A 212 7.17 8.49 -1.07
N LEU A 213 8.15 7.61 -0.88
CA LEU A 213 9.45 7.69 -1.56
C LEU A 213 9.30 7.65 -3.08
N LYS A 214 8.48 6.74 -3.59
CA LYS A 214 8.21 6.65 -5.02
C LYS A 214 7.61 7.95 -5.55
N ILE A 215 6.63 8.53 -4.88
CA ILE A 215 6.01 9.81 -5.22
C ILE A 215 7.06 10.94 -5.25
N LEU A 216 7.91 11.04 -4.24
CA LEU A 216 8.94 12.09 -4.15
C LEU A 216 9.94 12.04 -5.31
N THR A 217 10.22 10.85 -5.88
CA THR A 217 11.10 10.74 -7.06
C THR A 217 10.42 11.11 -8.37
N ILE A 218 9.08 11.24 -8.38
CA ILE A 218 8.25 11.50 -9.55
C ILE A 218 7.69 12.91 -9.57
N ASP A 219 7.18 13.40 -8.43
CA ASP A 219 6.44 14.64 -8.29
C ASP A 219 7.17 15.62 -7.35
N SER A 220 7.41 16.83 -7.81
CA SER A 220 8.16 17.88 -7.08
C SER A 220 7.29 18.85 -6.29
N ARG A 221 5.95 18.70 -6.29
CA ARG A 221 5.03 19.61 -5.60
C ARG A 221 5.08 19.51 -4.08
N VAL A 222 5.54 18.40 -3.56
CA VAL A 222 5.64 18.16 -2.10
C VAL A 222 6.65 19.12 -1.48
N LYS A 223 6.25 19.82 -0.42
CA LYS A 223 7.11 20.79 0.31
C LYS A 223 7.90 20.16 1.43
N ALA A 224 7.40 19.08 2.04
CA ALA A 224 8.10 18.31 3.08
C ALA A 224 7.53 16.89 3.17
N ALA A 225 8.37 15.92 3.50
CA ALA A 225 7.96 14.53 3.69
C ALA A 225 8.40 14.00 5.06
N VAL A 226 7.49 13.32 5.74
CA VAL A 226 7.76 12.54 6.95
C VAL A 226 7.57 11.07 6.64
N ILE A 227 8.61 10.29 6.85
CA ILE A 227 8.65 8.85 6.59
C ILE A 227 8.86 8.14 7.93
N TYR A 228 8.03 7.14 8.19
CA TYR A 228 7.97 6.47 9.47
C TYR A 228 7.99 4.95 9.29
N SER A 229 8.97 4.26 9.88
CA SER A 229 9.14 2.80 9.84
C SER A 229 8.89 2.23 8.43
N SER A 230 9.56 2.84 7.42
CA SER A 230 9.27 2.57 6.00
C SER A 230 9.84 1.24 5.55
N VAL A 231 9.20 0.66 4.54
CA VAL A 231 9.83 -0.36 3.71
C VAL A 231 11.09 0.21 3.03
N SER A 232 11.94 -0.67 2.52
CA SER A 232 13.16 -0.24 1.83
C SER A 232 12.87 0.66 0.62
N ALA A 233 13.77 1.61 0.35
CA ALA A 233 13.80 2.36 -0.91
C ALA A 233 14.29 1.50 -2.10
N ASP A 234 14.75 0.28 -1.84
CA ASP A 234 15.27 -0.69 -2.81
C ASP A 234 14.34 -1.91 -2.88
N PHE A 235 13.75 -2.17 -4.03
CA PHE A 235 12.85 -3.32 -4.21
C PHE A 235 13.57 -4.67 -4.10
N GLY A 236 14.88 -4.72 -4.32
CA GLY A 236 15.67 -5.92 -4.05
C GLY A 236 15.59 -6.37 -2.59
N ASP A 237 15.61 -5.41 -1.64
CA ASP A 237 15.46 -5.70 -0.21
C ASP A 237 14.03 -6.19 0.11
N ILE A 238 13.01 -5.56 -0.48
CA ILE A 238 11.59 -5.89 -0.28
C ILE A 238 11.29 -7.31 -0.75
N ILE A 239 11.70 -7.62 -1.99
CA ILE A 239 11.51 -8.94 -2.61
C ILE A 239 12.34 -10.00 -1.86
N GLY A 240 13.56 -9.67 -1.47
CA GLY A 240 14.39 -10.58 -0.68
C GLY A 240 13.79 -10.95 0.68
N ARG A 241 12.98 -10.07 1.28
CA ARG A 241 12.33 -10.32 2.57
C ARG A 241 10.96 -10.98 2.43
N TRP A 242 10.12 -10.52 1.50
CA TRP A 242 8.70 -10.91 1.42
C TRP A 242 8.31 -11.63 0.13
N GLY A 243 9.25 -11.79 -0.79
CA GLY A 243 8.97 -12.40 -2.09
C GLY A 243 8.35 -11.43 -3.12
N PRO A 244 8.02 -11.94 -4.32
CA PRO A 244 7.34 -11.19 -5.36
C PRO A 244 5.86 -10.95 -5.00
N GLY A 245 5.15 -10.16 -5.83
CA GLY A 245 3.71 -9.90 -5.68
C GLY A 245 2.83 -11.14 -5.76
N CYS A 246 1.63 -11.05 -5.22
CA CYS A 246 0.67 -12.15 -5.16
C CYS A 246 -0.22 -12.20 -6.39
N LEU A 247 -0.22 -13.32 -7.10
CA LEU A 247 -1.06 -13.55 -8.28
C LEU A 247 -2.50 -13.89 -7.85
N GLY A 248 -3.45 -13.07 -8.29
CA GLY A 248 -4.89 -13.29 -8.08
C GLY A 248 -5.41 -13.04 -6.67
N ASP A 249 -4.52 -12.74 -5.72
CA ASP A 249 -4.89 -12.50 -4.32
C ASP A 249 -5.23 -11.01 -4.08
N VAL A 250 -6.29 -10.56 -4.72
CA VAL A 250 -6.72 -9.15 -4.65
C VAL A 250 -7.62 -8.89 -3.45
N PHE A 251 -8.44 -9.85 -3.06
CA PHE A 251 -9.46 -9.67 -2.02
C PHE A 251 -9.00 -10.16 -0.65
N GLU A 252 -8.26 -11.22 -0.59
CA GLU A 252 -7.79 -11.78 0.68
C GLU A 252 -6.65 -10.94 1.25
N GLY A 253 -5.80 -10.33 0.41
CA GLY A 253 -4.76 -9.37 0.82
C GLY A 253 -3.81 -9.90 1.87
N GLU A 254 -3.80 -11.20 2.07
CA GLU A 254 -3.04 -11.85 3.12
C GLU A 254 -1.65 -12.22 2.62
N LEU A 255 -0.70 -12.22 3.55
CA LEU A 255 0.64 -12.68 3.26
C LEU A 255 0.60 -14.19 3.01
N ALA A 256 0.52 -14.60 1.74
CA ALA A 256 0.93 -15.94 1.36
C ALA A 256 2.46 -16.05 1.50
N TYR A 257 2.95 -17.21 1.95
CA TYR A 257 4.39 -17.43 2.10
C TYR A 257 5.10 -17.24 0.76
N GLY A 258 6.09 -16.33 0.72
CA GLY A 258 6.87 -16.02 -0.49
C GLY A 258 6.18 -15.06 -1.46
N CYS A 259 5.15 -14.32 -1.02
CA CYS A 259 4.40 -13.38 -1.83
C CYS A 259 4.26 -12.05 -1.08
N ASN A 260 4.51 -10.95 -1.79
CA ASN A 260 4.27 -9.60 -1.32
C ASN A 260 2.86 -9.16 -1.71
N SER A 261 1.91 -9.23 -0.79
CA SER A 261 0.51 -8.91 -1.07
C SER A 261 0.23 -7.41 -1.27
N SER A 262 1.22 -6.55 -1.09
CA SER A 262 1.12 -5.13 -1.47
C SER A 262 1.23 -4.93 -2.98
N ASP A 263 1.93 -5.82 -3.70
CA ASP A 263 1.99 -5.84 -5.15
C ASP A 263 0.91 -6.76 -5.71
N ILE A 264 -0.03 -6.19 -6.44
CA ILE A 264 -1.24 -6.85 -6.92
C ILE A 264 -1.07 -7.27 -8.37
N LEU A 265 -1.18 -8.56 -8.63
CA LEU A 265 -1.13 -9.19 -9.95
C LEU A 265 -2.48 -9.86 -10.24
N PRO A 266 -3.48 -9.14 -10.80
CA PRO A 266 -4.77 -9.71 -11.13
C PRO A 266 -4.66 -10.88 -12.11
N LEU A 267 -5.59 -11.84 -12.03
CA LEU A 267 -5.60 -13.00 -12.93
C LEU A 267 -5.86 -12.62 -14.38
N ASP A 268 -6.54 -11.51 -14.64
CA ASP A 268 -6.84 -10.96 -15.96
C ASP A 268 -5.76 -10.04 -16.52
N LEU A 269 -4.68 -9.80 -15.75
CA LEU A 269 -3.52 -9.09 -16.27
C LEU A 269 -2.95 -9.84 -17.49
N PRO A 270 -2.58 -9.14 -18.58
CA PRO A 270 -2.01 -9.79 -19.75
C PRO A 270 -0.85 -10.72 -19.40
N ALA A 271 -0.84 -11.94 -19.96
CA ALA A 271 0.12 -12.97 -19.59
C ALA A 271 1.59 -12.57 -19.83
N ASP A 272 1.85 -11.72 -20.82
CA ASP A 272 3.17 -11.16 -21.11
C ASP A 272 3.61 -10.14 -20.04
N ILE A 273 2.68 -9.34 -19.49
CA ILE A 273 2.97 -8.43 -18.36
C ILE A 273 3.26 -9.24 -17.11
N THR A 274 2.43 -10.25 -16.79
CA THR A 274 2.64 -11.14 -15.64
C THR A 274 3.98 -11.86 -15.73
N ALA A 275 4.31 -12.45 -16.88
CA ALA A 275 5.60 -13.11 -17.10
C ALA A 275 6.77 -12.12 -17.00
N SER A 276 6.61 -10.91 -17.54
CA SER A 276 7.61 -9.85 -17.46
C SER A 276 7.84 -9.40 -16.03
N TYR A 277 6.79 -9.31 -15.21
CA TYR A 277 6.93 -9.02 -13.77
C TYR A 277 7.79 -10.08 -13.07
N PHE A 278 7.46 -11.37 -13.21
CA PHE A 278 8.23 -12.45 -12.57
C PHE A 278 9.66 -12.55 -13.08
N ASN A 279 9.93 -12.18 -14.32
CA ASN A 279 11.29 -12.06 -14.82
C ASN A 279 12.03 -10.84 -14.22
N SER A 280 11.32 -9.74 -14.01
CA SER A 280 11.90 -8.49 -13.50
C SER A 280 12.31 -8.57 -12.02
N VAL A 281 11.62 -9.36 -11.19
CA VAL A 281 11.94 -9.51 -9.76
C VAL A 281 13.28 -10.20 -9.49
N ILE A 282 13.88 -10.81 -10.51
CA ILE A 282 15.21 -11.42 -10.44
C ILE A 282 16.27 -10.65 -11.26
N ASP A 283 15.88 -9.56 -11.93
CA ASP A 283 16.78 -8.75 -12.77
C ASP A 283 17.24 -7.51 -11.99
N PRO A 284 18.55 -7.42 -11.63
CA PRO A 284 19.06 -6.29 -10.83
C PRO A 284 18.88 -4.92 -11.50
N GLU A 285 18.97 -4.84 -12.82
CA GLU A 285 18.84 -3.55 -13.54
C GLU A 285 17.40 -3.07 -13.56
N ILE A 286 16.45 -3.99 -13.72
CA ILE A 286 15.02 -3.66 -13.62
C ILE A 286 14.66 -3.28 -12.18
N LEU A 287 15.18 -4.02 -11.18
CA LEU A 287 14.96 -3.68 -9.77
C LEU A 287 15.49 -2.29 -9.44
N LYS A 288 16.65 -1.88 -9.98
CA LYS A 288 17.14 -0.50 -9.86
C LYS A 288 16.17 0.49 -10.50
N ALA A 289 15.68 0.21 -11.72
CA ALA A 289 14.81 1.12 -12.46
C ALA A 289 13.46 1.38 -11.77
N VAL A 290 12.97 0.44 -10.95
CA VAL A 290 11.73 0.58 -10.18
C VAL A 290 11.94 1.10 -8.76
N SER A 291 13.19 1.10 -8.25
CA SER A 291 13.54 1.43 -6.86
C SER A 291 13.80 2.91 -6.65
N PRO A 292 13.09 3.59 -5.75
CA PRO A 292 13.32 5.00 -5.43
C PRO A 292 14.76 5.32 -5.01
N LEU A 293 15.46 4.38 -4.38
CA LEU A 293 16.84 4.55 -3.89
C LEU A 293 17.78 5.12 -4.95
N TYR A 294 17.67 4.66 -6.19
CA TYR A 294 18.56 5.07 -7.29
C TYR A 294 18.13 6.39 -7.96
N TYR A 295 17.02 6.98 -7.51
CA TYR A 295 16.45 8.23 -8.05
C TYR A 295 16.27 9.32 -6.99
N LEU A 296 16.89 9.17 -5.82
CA LEU A 296 16.80 10.17 -4.74
C LEU A 296 17.31 11.55 -5.18
N GLY A 297 18.18 11.61 -6.19
CA GLY A 297 18.59 12.84 -6.85
C GLY A 297 17.45 13.68 -7.40
N ASN A 298 16.29 13.09 -7.71
CA ASN A 298 15.10 13.79 -8.19
C ASN A 298 14.30 14.46 -7.07
N VAL A 299 14.50 14.08 -5.80
CA VAL A 299 13.73 14.57 -4.66
C VAL A 299 14.09 16.03 -4.39
N THR A 300 13.09 16.90 -4.30
CA THR A 300 13.25 18.33 -4.01
C THR A 300 12.85 18.68 -2.58
N ALA A 301 11.93 17.92 -1.99
CA ALA A 301 11.44 18.15 -0.64
C ALA A 301 12.48 17.75 0.42
N PRO A 302 12.60 18.48 1.54
CA PRO A 302 13.26 17.99 2.73
C PRO A 302 12.50 16.76 3.28
N VAL A 303 13.26 15.78 3.81
CA VAL A 303 12.73 14.51 4.27
C VAL A 303 13.11 14.26 5.73
N GLN A 304 12.14 13.87 6.56
CA GLN A 304 12.35 13.41 7.92
C GLN A 304 12.07 11.91 8.00
N ILE A 305 13.07 11.11 8.35
CA ILE A 305 13.00 9.65 8.47
C ILE A 305 12.95 9.30 9.96
N ASN A 306 12.01 8.45 10.35
CA ASN A 306 11.84 7.99 11.72
C ASN A 306 11.71 6.47 11.74
N TYR A 307 12.38 5.78 12.66
CA TYR A 307 12.30 4.34 12.80
C TYR A 307 12.52 3.89 14.24
N GLY A 308 11.99 2.70 14.58
CA GLY A 308 12.22 2.05 15.87
C GLY A 308 13.45 1.14 15.83
N THR A 309 14.29 1.17 16.88
CA THR A 309 15.52 0.35 16.92
C THR A 309 15.24 -1.15 17.04
N LYS A 310 14.01 -1.54 17.41
CA LYS A 310 13.55 -2.94 17.44
C LYS A 310 12.63 -3.31 16.29
N ASP A 311 12.46 -2.43 15.30
CA ASP A 311 11.69 -2.77 14.10
C ASP A 311 12.39 -3.90 13.31
N GLY A 312 11.63 -4.67 12.54
CA GLY A 312 12.16 -5.81 11.78
C GLY A 312 12.39 -7.09 12.58
N GLN A 313 12.21 -7.09 13.93
CA GLN A 313 12.30 -8.30 14.74
C GLN A 313 11.19 -9.32 14.44
N THR A 314 10.08 -8.87 13.85
CA THR A 314 9.03 -9.73 13.31
C THR A 314 9.11 -9.76 11.78
N PHE A 315 8.53 -10.78 11.15
CA PHE A 315 8.51 -10.89 9.69
C PHE A 315 7.84 -9.69 9.01
N ALA A 316 6.76 -9.17 9.61
CA ALA A 316 6.02 -8.01 9.08
C ALA A 316 6.72 -6.65 9.31
N GLY A 317 7.70 -6.59 10.21
CA GLY A 317 8.42 -5.34 10.51
C GLY A 317 9.46 -4.98 9.46
N THR A 318 9.86 -3.71 9.44
CA THR A 318 10.85 -3.15 8.52
C THR A 318 12.20 -2.99 9.23
N PRO A 319 13.26 -3.69 8.80
CA PRO A 319 14.56 -3.62 9.47
C PRO A 319 15.09 -2.18 9.57
N PRO A 320 15.68 -1.76 10.71
CA PRO A 320 16.27 -0.44 10.89
C PRO A 320 17.29 -0.06 9.80
N GLU A 321 18.00 -1.06 9.27
CA GLU A 321 18.99 -0.91 8.20
C GLU A 321 18.38 -0.34 6.91
N TRP A 322 17.10 -0.55 6.67
CA TRP A 322 16.41 0.03 5.52
C TRP A 322 16.27 1.56 5.66
N SER A 323 16.01 2.03 6.88
CA SER A 323 15.92 3.47 7.16
C SER A 323 17.28 4.15 7.10
N THR A 324 18.35 3.51 7.57
CA THR A 324 19.72 4.03 7.47
C THR A 324 20.23 4.01 6.04
N LYS A 325 20.01 2.93 5.27
CA LYS A 325 20.34 2.84 3.84
C LYS A 325 19.65 3.96 3.04
N MET A 326 18.38 4.22 3.33
CA MET A 326 17.61 5.31 2.72
C MET A 326 18.22 6.69 3.06
N TYR A 327 18.54 6.93 4.33
CA TYR A 327 19.17 8.19 4.77
C TYR A 327 20.52 8.41 4.09
N ASP A 328 21.37 7.39 4.08
CA ASP A 328 22.69 7.44 3.44
C ASP A 328 22.54 7.78 1.94
N GLY A 329 21.58 7.15 1.25
CA GLY A 329 21.27 7.47 -0.14
C GLY A 329 20.83 8.93 -0.35
N PHE A 330 20.06 9.53 0.57
CA PHE A 330 19.73 10.96 0.52
C PHE A 330 20.97 11.83 0.69
N ILE A 331 21.86 11.48 1.62
CA ILE A 331 23.12 12.22 1.86
C ILE A 331 24.04 12.13 0.64
N GLU A 332 24.23 10.93 0.06
CA GLU A 332 25.00 10.72 -1.16
C GLU A 332 24.43 11.51 -2.35
N ALA A 333 23.11 11.61 -2.45
CA ALA A 333 22.42 12.42 -3.45
C ALA A 333 22.46 13.95 -3.16
N ASN A 334 23.13 14.38 -2.07
CA ASN A 334 23.20 15.76 -1.60
C ASN A 334 21.80 16.38 -1.34
N LYS A 335 20.91 15.63 -0.69
CA LYS A 335 19.55 16.04 -0.35
C LYS A 335 19.38 16.36 1.11
N ASN A 336 18.40 17.20 1.42
CA ASN A 336 18.09 17.59 2.80
C ASN A 336 17.28 16.47 3.48
N ALA A 337 17.94 15.63 4.26
CA ALA A 337 17.32 14.56 5.02
C ALA A 337 17.75 14.62 6.49
N GLN A 338 16.84 14.17 7.36
CA GLN A 338 17.06 13.99 8.80
C GLN A 338 16.62 12.60 9.18
N ILE A 339 17.35 11.94 10.08
CA ILE A 339 17.00 10.60 10.56
C ILE A 339 16.93 10.58 12.08
N PHE A 340 15.93 9.88 12.63
CA PHE A 340 15.69 9.75 14.06
C PHE A 340 15.38 8.30 14.43
N ALA A 341 16.28 7.70 15.19
CA ALA A 341 16.06 6.42 15.82
C ALA A 341 15.23 6.61 17.09
N GLN A 342 14.19 5.80 17.27
CA GLN A 342 13.41 5.75 18.50
C GLN A 342 13.81 4.49 19.26
N GLU A 343 14.59 4.69 20.32
CA GLU A 343 15.17 3.59 21.09
C GLU A 343 14.11 2.72 21.75
N GLY A 344 14.22 1.41 21.56
CA GLY A 344 13.33 0.41 22.13
C GLY A 344 11.99 0.23 21.44
N GLU A 345 11.63 1.09 20.48
CA GLU A 345 10.38 0.99 19.73
C GLU A 345 10.48 -0.01 18.57
N GLY A 346 9.34 -0.63 18.26
CA GLY A 346 9.14 -1.52 17.10
C GLY A 346 8.58 -0.79 15.90
N HIS A 347 7.81 -1.52 15.09
CA HIS A 347 7.23 -1.03 13.84
C HIS A 347 6.21 0.10 14.03
N SER A 348 5.51 0.12 15.15
CA SER A 348 4.52 1.15 15.49
C SER A 348 4.83 1.71 16.86
N PHE A 349 5.08 3.02 16.94
CA PHE A 349 5.35 3.69 18.21
C PHE A 349 4.09 3.84 19.04
N ILE A 350 4.20 3.67 20.36
CA ILE A 350 3.09 3.80 21.29
C ILE A 350 3.44 4.76 22.44
N GLY A 351 2.41 5.29 23.10
CA GLY A 351 2.60 6.17 24.27
C GLY A 351 3.41 7.43 23.98
N GLU A 352 4.36 7.74 24.87
CA GLU A 352 5.22 8.93 24.78
C GLU A 352 6.08 8.97 23.50
N PRO A 353 6.75 7.89 23.06
CA PRO A 353 7.50 7.86 21.80
C PRO A 353 6.69 8.31 20.58
N TRP A 354 5.43 7.92 20.50
CA TRP A 354 4.52 8.39 19.46
C TRP A 354 4.33 9.91 19.50
N PHE A 355 4.07 10.48 20.68
CA PHE A 355 3.87 11.93 20.81
C PHE A 355 5.12 12.71 20.47
N VAL A 356 6.30 12.25 20.92
CA VAL A 356 7.59 12.87 20.60
C VAL A 356 7.83 12.86 19.09
N PHE A 357 7.59 11.73 18.42
CA PHE A 357 7.67 11.60 16.98
C PHE A 357 6.71 12.57 16.27
N MET A 358 5.45 12.58 16.65
CA MET A 358 4.45 13.41 15.98
C MET A 358 4.63 14.91 16.23
N LEU A 359 5.08 15.33 17.41
CA LEU A 359 5.43 16.73 17.67
C LEU A 359 6.66 17.18 16.86
N ARG A 360 7.63 16.28 16.64
CA ARG A 360 8.76 16.54 15.75
C ARG A 360 8.29 16.68 14.30
N SER A 361 7.42 15.79 13.86
CA SER A 361 6.81 15.82 12.52
C SER A 361 5.99 17.10 12.31
N LEU A 362 5.22 17.51 13.30
CA LEU A 362 4.45 18.76 13.27
C LEU A 362 5.37 19.97 13.07
N LYS A 363 6.45 20.09 13.91
CA LYS A 363 7.43 21.16 13.77
C LYS A 363 8.11 21.16 12.39
N PHE A 364 8.32 20.00 11.81
CA PHE A 364 8.90 19.87 10.48
C PHE A 364 7.94 20.36 9.40
N PHE A 365 6.67 19.98 9.47
CA PHE A 365 5.65 20.51 8.57
C PHE A 365 5.41 22.01 8.78
N ASP A 366 5.38 22.51 10.01
CA ASP A 366 5.23 23.95 10.29
C ASP A 366 6.35 24.79 9.64
N LYS A 367 7.56 24.24 9.55
CA LYS A 367 8.70 24.92 8.93
C LYS A 367 8.63 24.97 7.41
N TYR A 368 8.09 23.96 6.75
CA TYR A 368 8.22 23.79 5.30
C TYR A 368 6.91 23.83 4.53
N VAL A 369 5.77 23.61 5.20
CA VAL A 369 4.45 23.49 4.57
C VAL A 369 3.53 24.65 4.95
N LYS A 370 3.60 25.17 6.20
CA LYS A 370 2.92 26.41 6.59
C LYS A 370 3.66 27.63 6.10
#